data_ccac113cdcaacd293968944459d17d33
#
_entry.id   ccac113cdcaacd293968944459d17d33
#
_cell.length_a   1.000
_cell.length_b   1.000
_cell.length_c   1.000
_cell.angle_alpha   90.00
_cell.angle_beta   90.00
_cell.angle_gamma   90.00
#
_symmetry.space_group_name_H-M   'P 1'
#
loop_
_entity.id
_entity.type
_entity.pdbx_description
1 polymer ?
#
loop_
_entity_poly.entity_id
_entity_poly.type
_entity_poly.pdbx_seq_one_letter_code
_entity_poly.pdbx_strand_id
1 'polypeptide(L)'
;MREILGNKKGIRDSVLNELIALYDVKVPLGQLISAELALKLADITEFINREISLYISRSGQITNIVIGGNDSVELPAVEGRRGIGRLSGIRCVHTHPNGNPVLSGVDFSALKNNKFDAMVTIGVTAPDYTQSIISFGMIVGLDKEEQFICDEYGPFSLEEAEAINFLNVINTIERILDKQTSSSSLAVAAEKTILVGMDWGQIKGGWTAEDSLEELKQLADTAGAVVVNRFIQRRAKPDPAFFIGKGKVQELALHAQQENIDLCIFDDELTPAQQRNIEQVMGVRILDRTALILDIFAQRARTNEGKLQVELAQLQYNLPRIMGKGLILSRLGGGIGTRGPGETKLEVDRRRIRDRIAFIKDSIEKVRAVRTLHRIKRVKNQVPSISLVGYTNAGKSTLLNLLTQSDIYAKDQLFATLDPTTRQLILPDKHEAILTDTVGFIQRLPHQLVAAFRSTLEEVAEADLLLHVIDVSHELYQEQSDAVYKVLEQIGAQNKTILTVYNKIDKLPSENALAQRLAQQENSVCISAKSGIGIEELLALISENLKLKSIEVTLLIPYTESEKAAKLHTIGTVLEQEYKENGTFMKVRLASEQLEDFEKFII
;
A
#
# COMPACT_ATOMS: atom_id res chain seq x y z
N MET A 1 -12.32 -32.95 -1.40
CA MET A 1 -13.34 -34.00 -1.26
C MET A 1 -14.55 -33.57 -2.05
N ARG A 2 -15.15 -34.43 -2.87
CA ARG A 2 -16.45 -34.17 -3.48
C ARG A 2 -17.49 -34.36 -2.39
N GLU A 3 -18.04 -33.29 -1.86
CA GLU A 3 -18.98 -33.30 -0.75
C GLU A 3 -20.26 -32.60 -1.16
N ILE A 4 -21.41 -33.17 -0.80
CA ILE A 4 -22.70 -32.53 -0.94
C ILE A 4 -22.90 -31.65 0.31
N LEU A 5 -23.25 -30.40 0.11
CA LEU A 5 -23.52 -29.44 1.17
C LEU A 5 -25.02 -29.35 1.48
N GLY A 6 -25.37 -28.75 2.60
CA GLY A 6 -26.77 -28.47 2.97
C GLY A 6 -27.47 -29.62 3.69
N ASN A 7 -28.81 -29.71 3.53
CA ASN A 7 -29.67 -30.59 4.32
C ASN A 7 -29.79 -32.01 3.75
N LYS A 8 -28.92 -32.91 4.20
CA LYS A 8 -28.90 -34.36 3.79
C LYS A 8 -29.87 -35.24 4.59
N LYS A 9 -30.54 -34.71 5.60
CA LYS A 9 -31.32 -35.53 6.54
C LYS A 9 -32.52 -36.19 5.86
N GLY A 10 -32.60 -37.52 5.92
CA GLY A 10 -33.71 -38.30 5.36
C GLY A 10 -33.59 -38.62 3.86
N ILE A 11 -32.46 -38.30 3.22
CA ILE A 11 -32.17 -38.72 1.82
C ILE A 11 -31.46 -40.06 1.81
N ARG A 12 -31.84 -40.95 0.91
CA ARG A 12 -31.24 -42.28 0.76
C ARG A 12 -29.83 -42.20 0.20
N ASP A 13 -28.91 -43.04 0.65
CA ASP A 13 -27.52 -43.07 0.18
C ASP A 13 -27.41 -43.29 -1.35
N SER A 14 -28.34 -44.02 -1.96
CA SER A 14 -28.39 -44.20 -3.42
C SER A 14 -28.51 -42.84 -4.16
N VAL A 15 -29.36 -41.95 -3.67
CA VAL A 15 -29.58 -40.62 -4.27
C VAL A 15 -28.38 -39.71 -3.99
N LEU A 16 -27.80 -39.80 -2.80
CA LEU A 16 -26.55 -39.05 -2.50
C LEU A 16 -25.41 -39.48 -3.42
N ASN A 17 -25.28 -40.78 -3.71
CA ASN A 17 -24.29 -41.28 -4.64
C ASN A 17 -24.55 -40.82 -6.08
N GLU A 18 -25.82 -40.73 -6.49
CA GLU A 18 -26.21 -40.21 -7.80
C GLU A 18 -25.86 -38.70 -7.93
N LEU A 19 -26.12 -37.93 -6.89
CA LEU A 19 -25.70 -36.52 -6.84
C LEU A 19 -24.16 -36.38 -6.85
N ILE A 20 -23.44 -37.27 -6.15
CA ILE A 20 -21.95 -37.24 -6.18
C ILE A 20 -21.44 -37.54 -7.59
N ALA A 21 -22.11 -38.42 -8.34
CA ALA A 21 -21.73 -38.75 -9.72
C ALA A 21 -21.86 -37.54 -10.66
N LEU A 22 -22.69 -36.55 -10.33
CA LEU A 22 -22.78 -35.31 -11.11
C LEU A 22 -21.48 -34.50 -11.15
N TYR A 23 -20.60 -34.63 -10.17
CA TYR A 23 -19.26 -34.01 -10.23
C TYR A 23 -18.40 -34.46 -11.41
N ASP A 24 -18.70 -35.62 -11.99
CA ASP A 24 -18.03 -36.15 -13.18
C ASP A 24 -18.67 -35.67 -14.50
N VAL A 25 -19.85 -35.09 -14.42
CA VAL A 25 -20.55 -34.49 -15.56
C VAL A 25 -19.92 -33.18 -15.93
N LYS A 26 -19.68 -32.94 -17.21
CA LYS A 26 -19.13 -31.72 -17.73
C LYS A 26 -20.09 -31.10 -18.72
N VAL A 27 -20.57 -29.88 -18.41
CA VAL A 27 -21.41 -29.10 -19.34
C VAL A 27 -20.52 -28.62 -20.50
N PRO A 28 -20.94 -28.75 -21.78
CA PRO A 28 -20.19 -28.24 -22.91
C PRO A 28 -19.82 -26.77 -22.79
N LEU A 29 -18.63 -26.42 -23.31
CA LEU A 29 -18.15 -25.04 -23.27
C LEU A 29 -19.12 -24.12 -24.03
N GLY A 30 -19.52 -23.04 -23.37
CA GLY A 30 -20.38 -22.03 -23.97
C GLY A 30 -21.87 -22.25 -23.79
N GLN A 31 -22.33 -23.43 -23.35
CA GLN A 31 -23.74 -23.68 -23.03
C GLN A 31 -24.08 -23.18 -21.62
N LEU A 32 -25.33 -22.77 -21.42
CA LEU A 32 -25.87 -22.37 -20.10
C LEU A 32 -26.01 -23.61 -19.21
N ILE A 33 -26.65 -24.66 -19.72
CA ILE A 33 -26.84 -25.98 -19.14
C ILE A 33 -27.05 -27.00 -20.28
N SER A 34 -26.70 -28.25 -20.08
CA SER A 34 -27.09 -29.30 -21.02
C SER A 34 -28.46 -29.89 -20.67
N ALA A 35 -29.24 -30.27 -21.69
CA ALA A 35 -30.56 -30.86 -21.50
C ALA A 35 -30.50 -32.14 -20.63
N GLU A 36 -29.47 -32.98 -20.82
CA GLU A 36 -29.25 -34.17 -20.00
C GLU A 36 -29.07 -33.88 -18.51
N LEU A 37 -28.29 -32.82 -18.18
CA LEU A 37 -28.08 -32.44 -16.79
C LEU A 37 -29.35 -31.84 -16.17
N ALA A 38 -30.09 -31.00 -16.93
CA ALA A 38 -31.34 -30.40 -16.48
C ALA A 38 -32.39 -31.48 -16.16
N LEU A 39 -32.54 -32.50 -17.03
CA LEU A 39 -33.46 -33.60 -16.81
C LEU A 39 -33.08 -34.46 -15.58
N LYS A 40 -31.81 -34.80 -15.43
CA LYS A 40 -31.31 -35.52 -14.23
C LYS A 40 -31.60 -34.76 -12.94
N LEU A 41 -31.40 -33.43 -12.93
CA LEU A 41 -31.71 -32.61 -11.77
C LEU A 41 -33.22 -32.56 -11.48
N ALA A 42 -34.04 -32.45 -12.51
CA ALA A 42 -35.49 -32.48 -12.36
C ALA A 42 -35.98 -33.79 -11.76
N ASP A 43 -35.50 -34.93 -12.28
CA ASP A 43 -35.82 -36.27 -11.78
C ASP A 43 -35.46 -36.47 -10.30
N ILE A 44 -34.23 -36.06 -9.92
CA ILE A 44 -33.77 -36.15 -8.53
C ILE A 44 -34.58 -35.23 -7.63
N THR A 45 -34.86 -33.99 -8.08
CA THR A 45 -35.62 -33.01 -7.32
C THR A 45 -37.06 -33.47 -7.08
N GLU A 46 -37.73 -34.06 -8.10
CA GLU A 46 -39.07 -34.62 -7.96
C GLU A 46 -39.06 -35.76 -6.93
N PHE A 47 -38.03 -36.65 -6.99
CA PHE A 47 -37.94 -37.79 -6.09
C PHE A 47 -37.73 -37.36 -4.62
N ILE A 48 -36.88 -36.36 -4.34
CA ILE A 48 -36.59 -35.92 -2.96
C ILE A 48 -37.51 -34.80 -2.48
N ASN A 49 -38.22 -34.13 -3.37
CA ASN A 49 -39.07 -32.94 -3.15
C ASN A 49 -38.32 -31.85 -2.39
N ARG A 50 -37.08 -31.55 -2.83
CA ARG A 50 -36.20 -30.49 -2.28
C ARG A 50 -35.43 -29.80 -3.39
N GLU A 51 -35.11 -28.53 -3.16
CA GLU A 51 -34.24 -27.78 -4.04
C GLU A 51 -32.84 -28.38 -4.09
N ILE A 52 -32.27 -28.42 -5.30
CA ILE A 52 -30.87 -28.81 -5.54
C ILE A 52 -30.21 -27.65 -6.26
N SER A 53 -29.05 -27.20 -5.77
CA SER A 53 -28.25 -26.17 -6.42
C SER A 53 -26.90 -26.73 -6.84
N LEU A 54 -26.49 -26.44 -8.07
CA LEU A 54 -25.19 -26.75 -8.64
C LEU A 54 -24.42 -25.46 -8.94
N TYR A 55 -23.15 -25.42 -8.56
CA TYR A 55 -22.21 -24.41 -9.02
C TYR A 55 -21.39 -24.95 -10.18
N ILE A 56 -21.49 -24.29 -11.32
CA ILE A 56 -20.82 -24.71 -12.55
C ILE A 56 -19.86 -23.61 -12.99
N SER A 57 -18.58 -23.95 -13.12
CA SER A 57 -17.53 -23.03 -13.61
C SER A 57 -17.69 -22.76 -15.12
N ARG A 58 -17.01 -21.71 -15.62
CA ARG A 58 -16.97 -21.42 -17.08
C ARG A 58 -16.37 -22.54 -17.90
N SER A 59 -15.53 -23.39 -17.29
CA SER A 59 -15.00 -24.59 -17.95
C SER A 59 -16.00 -25.76 -18.03
N GLY A 60 -17.22 -25.56 -17.51
CA GLY A 60 -18.29 -26.56 -17.48
C GLY A 60 -18.19 -27.59 -16.35
N GLN A 61 -17.24 -27.42 -15.41
CA GLN A 61 -17.09 -28.33 -14.27
C GLN A 61 -18.04 -27.97 -13.14
N ILE A 62 -18.69 -28.94 -12.55
CA ILE A 62 -19.48 -28.79 -11.33
C ILE A 62 -18.53 -28.71 -10.15
N THR A 63 -18.58 -27.60 -9.40
CA THR A 63 -17.68 -27.31 -8.27
C THR A 63 -18.31 -27.57 -6.92
N ASN A 64 -19.62 -27.33 -6.79
CA ASN A 64 -20.38 -27.51 -5.55
C ASN A 64 -21.77 -28.06 -5.86
N ILE A 65 -22.27 -28.92 -4.97
CA ILE A 65 -23.66 -29.44 -4.97
C ILE A 65 -24.23 -29.15 -3.59
N VAL A 66 -25.39 -28.49 -3.55
CA VAL A 66 -26.07 -28.11 -2.31
C VAL A 66 -27.51 -28.59 -2.34
N ILE A 67 -27.98 -29.17 -1.23
CA ILE A 67 -29.39 -29.57 -1.05
C ILE A 67 -30.03 -28.61 -0.06
N GLY A 68 -31.09 -27.97 -0.49
CA GLY A 68 -31.89 -27.07 0.33
C GLY A 68 -33.06 -27.72 1.07
N GLY A 69 -34.01 -26.87 1.44
CA GLY A 69 -35.36 -27.25 1.88
C GLY A 69 -36.32 -27.36 0.71
N ASN A 70 -37.64 -27.22 1.00
CA ASN A 70 -38.65 -27.22 -0.04
C ASN A 70 -38.77 -25.86 -0.77
N ASP A 71 -38.33 -24.77 -0.12
CA ASP A 71 -38.55 -23.40 -0.57
C ASP A 71 -37.29 -22.53 -0.54
N SER A 72 -36.16 -23.03 -0.07
CA SER A 72 -34.92 -22.26 0.01
C SER A 72 -33.65 -23.10 0.16
N VAL A 73 -32.56 -22.60 -0.42
CA VAL A 73 -31.21 -23.16 -0.31
C VAL A 73 -30.27 -22.10 0.27
N GLU A 74 -29.52 -22.47 1.33
CA GLU A 74 -28.39 -21.65 1.78
C GLU A 74 -27.22 -21.84 0.80
N LEU A 75 -26.96 -20.85 -0.01
CA LEU A 75 -25.90 -20.88 -1.01
C LEU A 75 -24.55 -20.53 -0.38
N PRO A 76 -23.53 -21.42 -0.44
CA PRO A 76 -22.20 -21.11 0.06
C PRO A 76 -21.58 -19.96 -0.73
N ALA A 77 -20.86 -19.08 -0.02
CA ALA A 77 -20.15 -17.97 -0.63
C ALA A 77 -19.12 -18.46 -1.66
N VAL A 78 -19.08 -17.79 -2.80
CA VAL A 78 -18.08 -18.08 -3.86
C VAL A 78 -16.86 -17.21 -3.64
N GLU A 79 -15.67 -17.79 -3.64
CA GLU A 79 -14.42 -17.03 -3.74
C GLU A 79 -14.35 -16.36 -5.12
N GLY A 80 -14.96 -15.18 -5.25
CA GLY A 80 -15.10 -14.48 -6.51
C GLY A 80 -13.79 -13.83 -6.98
N ARG A 81 -13.70 -13.57 -8.29
CA ARG A 81 -12.67 -12.72 -8.88
C ARG A 81 -12.83 -11.31 -8.34
N ARG A 82 -11.74 -10.69 -7.86
CA ARG A 82 -11.75 -9.36 -7.23
C ARG A 82 -11.98 -8.27 -8.28
N GLY A 83 -12.84 -7.28 -7.95
CA GLY A 83 -13.17 -6.12 -8.76
C GLY A 83 -14.69 -5.96 -8.99
N ILE A 84 -15.19 -4.72 -9.01
CA ILE A 84 -16.61 -4.42 -9.24
C ILE A 84 -17.04 -4.84 -10.65
N GLY A 85 -16.14 -4.69 -11.65
CA GLY A 85 -16.41 -5.00 -13.05
C GLY A 85 -16.26 -6.48 -13.45
N ARG A 86 -16.01 -7.41 -12.52
CA ARG A 86 -15.80 -8.83 -12.85
C ARG A 86 -16.77 -9.74 -12.13
N LEU A 87 -17.39 -10.65 -12.89
CA LEU A 87 -18.24 -11.70 -12.37
C LEU A 87 -17.42 -12.83 -11.76
N SER A 88 -18.06 -13.69 -10.94
CA SER A 88 -17.38 -14.76 -10.19
C SER A 88 -16.77 -15.86 -11.07
N GLY A 89 -17.23 -16.02 -12.29
CA GLY A 89 -16.86 -17.12 -13.17
C GLY A 89 -17.63 -18.41 -12.88
N ILE A 90 -18.68 -18.32 -12.06
CA ILE A 90 -19.56 -19.42 -11.66
C ILE A 90 -21.00 -19.07 -12.04
N ARG A 91 -21.71 -20.01 -12.61
CA ARG A 91 -23.19 -19.96 -12.70
C ARG A 91 -23.80 -20.90 -11.67
N CYS A 92 -24.84 -20.45 -11.01
CA CYS A 92 -25.63 -21.26 -10.10
C CYS A 92 -26.86 -21.80 -10.85
N VAL A 93 -27.04 -23.10 -10.85
CA VAL A 93 -28.23 -23.77 -11.42
C VAL A 93 -28.97 -24.40 -10.27
N HIS A 94 -30.23 -24.04 -10.05
CA HIS A 94 -31.03 -24.63 -9.00
C HIS A 94 -32.44 -25.03 -9.50
N THR A 95 -33.06 -25.93 -8.77
CA THR A 95 -34.36 -26.49 -9.12
C THR A 95 -35.43 -25.96 -8.19
N HIS A 96 -36.63 -25.67 -8.74
CA HIS A 96 -37.83 -25.33 -7.99
C HIS A 96 -38.83 -26.49 -7.99
N PRO A 97 -39.01 -27.22 -6.86
CA PRO A 97 -39.93 -28.34 -6.77
C PRO A 97 -41.41 -27.97 -7.03
N ASN A 98 -41.75 -26.68 -6.85
CA ASN A 98 -43.09 -26.16 -7.09
C ASN A 98 -43.42 -25.95 -8.58
N GLY A 99 -42.52 -26.23 -9.48
CA GLY A 99 -42.71 -26.13 -10.93
C GLY A 99 -42.58 -24.72 -11.52
N ASN A 100 -42.35 -23.69 -10.70
CA ASN A 100 -42.23 -22.32 -11.18
C ASN A 100 -40.78 -22.00 -11.58
N PRO A 101 -40.47 -21.74 -12.85
CA PRO A 101 -39.12 -21.42 -13.29
C PRO A 101 -38.69 -19.96 -13.03
N VAL A 102 -39.60 -19.10 -12.55
CA VAL A 102 -39.33 -17.66 -12.34
C VAL A 102 -38.42 -17.47 -11.13
N LEU A 103 -37.41 -16.56 -11.27
CA LEU A 103 -36.50 -16.23 -10.19
C LEU A 103 -37.23 -15.45 -9.07
N SER A 104 -36.91 -15.81 -7.84
CA SER A 104 -37.39 -15.09 -6.65
C SER A 104 -36.48 -13.88 -6.31
N GLY A 105 -36.97 -12.99 -5.45
CA GLY A 105 -36.14 -11.89 -4.92
C GLY A 105 -34.91 -12.37 -4.17
N VAL A 106 -34.96 -13.59 -3.58
CA VAL A 106 -33.81 -14.22 -2.91
C VAL A 106 -32.75 -14.62 -3.93
N ASP A 107 -33.17 -15.15 -5.10
CA ASP A 107 -32.25 -15.54 -6.18
C ASP A 107 -31.54 -14.34 -6.77
N PHE A 108 -32.23 -13.22 -6.97
CA PHE A 108 -31.60 -11.97 -7.40
C PHE A 108 -30.64 -11.41 -6.36
N SER A 109 -30.96 -11.52 -5.08
CA SER A 109 -30.03 -11.14 -4.02
C SER A 109 -28.79 -12.03 -4.00
N ALA A 110 -28.93 -13.33 -4.17
CA ALA A 110 -27.83 -14.28 -4.27
C ALA A 110 -26.98 -14.04 -5.52
N LEU A 111 -27.59 -13.74 -6.67
CA LEU A 111 -26.95 -13.37 -7.92
C LEU A 111 -26.03 -12.16 -7.73
N LYS A 112 -26.54 -11.10 -7.11
CA LYS A 112 -25.80 -9.86 -6.84
C LYS A 112 -24.67 -10.06 -5.84
N ASN A 113 -24.95 -10.70 -4.70
CA ASN A 113 -23.99 -10.88 -3.60
C ASN A 113 -22.82 -11.78 -3.99
N ASN A 114 -23.07 -12.86 -4.74
CA ASN A 114 -22.04 -13.78 -5.19
C ASN A 114 -21.47 -13.40 -6.57
N LYS A 115 -21.99 -12.36 -7.22
CA LYS A 115 -21.62 -11.93 -8.58
C LYS A 115 -21.62 -13.11 -9.56
N PHE A 116 -22.61 -13.98 -9.46
CA PHE A 116 -22.70 -15.14 -10.36
C PHE A 116 -22.74 -14.68 -11.82
N ASP A 117 -22.16 -15.49 -12.70
CA ASP A 117 -22.28 -15.31 -14.16
C ASP A 117 -23.75 -15.39 -14.59
N ALA A 118 -24.51 -16.30 -14.00
CA ALA A 118 -25.97 -16.42 -14.08
C ALA A 118 -26.52 -17.16 -12.87
N MET A 119 -27.78 -16.90 -12.56
CA MET A 119 -28.65 -17.69 -11.70
C MET A 119 -29.69 -18.36 -12.58
N VAL A 120 -29.66 -19.68 -12.66
CA VAL A 120 -30.53 -20.48 -13.54
C VAL A 120 -31.52 -21.27 -12.68
N THR A 121 -32.80 -21.15 -12.98
CA THR A 121 -33.87 -21.89 -12.32
C THR A 121 -34.47 -22.92 -13.25
N ILE A 122 -34.72 -24.13 -12.74
CA ILE A 122 -35.41 -25.22 -13.42
C ILE A 122 -36.69 -25.47 -12.67
N GLY A 123 -37.82 -25.17 -13.29
CA GLY A 123 -39.16 -25.51 -12.76
C GLY A 123 -39.44 -26.99 -12.99
N VAL A 124 -39.58 -27.75 -11.90
CA VAL A 124 -39.82 -29.19 -11.97
C VAL A 124 -41.34 -29.49 -12.01
N THR A 125 -41.86 -29.83 -13.19
CA THR A 125 -43.30 -30.19 -13.39
C THR A 125 -43.40 -31.60 -13.96
N ALA A 126 -44.00 -32.52 -13.19
CA ALA A 126 -44.30 -33.84 -13.67
C ALA A 126 -45.62 -33.84 -14.52
N PRO A 127 -45.78 -34.73 -15.51
CA PRO A 127 -44.84 -35.75 -16.02
C PRO A 127 -44.19 -35.40 -17.37
N ASP A 128 -44.39 -34.19 -17.89
CA ASP A 128 -43.86 -33.83 -19.22
C ASP A 128 -42.90 -32.63 -19.14
N TYR A 129 -41.62 -32.95 -19.03
CA TYR A 129 -40.51 -31.96 -18.96
C TYR A 129 -40.24 -31.23 -20.30
N THR A 130 -41.05 -31.45 -21.34
CA THR A 130 -40.83 -30.92 -22.68
C THR A 130 -41.27 -29.47 -22.83
N GLN A 131 -42.03 -28.93 -21.85
CA GLN A 131 -42.49 -27.54 -21.87
C GLN A 131 -41.46 -26.57 -21.23
N SER A 132 -41.54 -25.31 -21.54
CA SER A 132 -40.66 -24.22 -21.11
C SER A 132 -40.43 -24.20 -19.60
N ILE A 133 -39.31 -24.72 -19.14
CA ILE A 133 -39.03 -24.98 -17.73
C ILE A 133 -37.83 -24.25 -17.19
N ILE A 134 -37.08 -23.53 -18.01
CA ILE A 134 -35.83 -22.89 -17.60
C ILE A 134 -35.95 -21.36 -17.72
N SER A 135 -35.65 -20.66 -16.64
CA SER A 135 -35.38 -19.21 -16.67
C SER A 135 -33.96 -18.94 -16.10
N PHE A 136 -33.39 -17.81 -16.44
CA PHE A 136 -32.16 -17.37 -15.82
C PHE A 136 -32.08 -15.88 -15.65
N GLY A 137 -31.44 -15.44 -14.57
CA GLY A 137 -31.12 -14.05 -14.30
C GLY A 137 -29.64 -13.77 -14.48
N MET A 138 -29.31 -12.58 -14.96
CA MET A 138 -27.94 -12.12 -15.15
C MET A 138 -27.78 -10.68 -14.69
N ILE A 139 -26.57 -10.32 -14.25
CA ILE A 139 -26.17 -8.94 -14.06
C ILE A 139 -25.88 -8.35 -15.44
N VAL A 140 -26.60 -7.27 -15.81
CA VAL A 140 -26.49 -6.66 -17.14
C VAL A 140 -25.77 -5.31 -17.14
N GLY A 141 -25.55 -4.71 -15.96
CA GLY A 141 -24.88 -3.43 -15.82
C GLY A 141 -24.89 -2.91 -14.39
N LEU A 142 -24.48 -1.65 -14.25
CA LEU A 142 -24.54 -0.87 -13.00
C LEU A 142 -25.47 0.32 -13.21
N ASP A 143 -26.21 0.68 -12.15
CA ASP A 143 -26.99 1.91 -12.11
C ASP A 143 -26.12 3.14 -11.75
N LYS A 144 -26.75 4.29 -11.56
CA LYS A 144 -26.05 5.54 -11.19
C LYS A 144 -25.47 5.52 -9.78
N GLU A 145 -25.92 4.60 -8.94
CA GLU A 145 -25.48 4.40 -7.55
C GLU A 145 -24.50 3.20 -7.44
N GLU A 146 -23.99 2.72 -8.60
CA GLU A 146 -23.10 1.56 -8.71
C GLU A 146 -23.70 0.24 -8.20
N GLN A 147 -25.03 0.13 -8.15
CA GLN A 147 -25.72 -1.11 -7.82
C GLN A 147 -25.93 -1.96 -9.06
N PHE A 148 -25.83 -3.29 -8.91
CA PHE A 148 -26.04 -4.20 -10.02
C PHE A 148 -27.48 -4.19 -10.51
N ILE A 149 -27.64 -3.92 -11.81
CA ILE A 149 -28.90 -4.11 -12.55
C ILE A 149 -28.94 -5.55 -13.01
N CYS A 150 -30.05 -6.24 -12.74
CA CYS A 150 -30.26 -7.62 -13.14
C CYS A 150 -31.50 -7.74 -14.02
N ASP A 151 -31.40 -8.54 -15.07
CA ASP A 151 -32.51 -8.89 -15.93
C ASP A 151 -32.77 -10.40 -15.87
N GLU A 152 -34.06 -10.77 -16.04
CA GLU A 152 -34.50 -12.15 -16.15
C GLU A 152 -34.86 -12.48 -17.60
N TYR A 153 -34.52 -13.68 -18.02
CA TYR A 153 -34.75 -14.22 -19.35
C TYR A 153 -35.45 -15.58 -19.26
N GLY A 154 -36.44 -15.80 -20.11
CA GLY A 154 -37.19 -17.03 -20.15
C GLY A 154 -38.69 -16.82 -19.90
N PRO A 155 -39.50 -17.86 -19.64
CA PRO A 155 -39.08 -19.26 -19.60
C PRO A 155 -38.71 -19.84 -20.98
N PHE A 156 -37.71 -20.70 -21.03
CA PHE A 156 -37.23 -21.39 -22.22
C PHE A 156 -37.49 -22.90 -22.13
N SER A 157 -37.63 -23.54 -23.29
CA SER A 157 -37.55 -24.99 -23.39
C SER A 157 -36.10 -25.46 -23.17
N LEU A 158 -35.92 -26.77 -22.94
CA LEU A 158 -34.57 -27.35 -22.79
C LEU A 158 -33.70 -27.14 -24.02
N GLU A 159 -34.26 -27.28 -25.23
CA GLU A 159 -33.58 -27.11 -26.51
C GLU A 159 -33.15 -25.63 -26.71
N GLU A 160 -34.05 -24.70 -26.40
CA GLU A 160 -33.73 -23.27 -26.49
C GLU A 160 -32.64 -22.86 -25.49
N ALA A 161 -32.71 -23.33 -24.25
CA ALA A 161 -31.71 -23.04 -23.22
C ALA A 161 -30.32 -23.61 -23.57
N GLU A 162 -30.28 -24.79 -24.18
CA GLU A 162 -29.03 -25.43 -24.66
C GLU A 162 -28.41 -24.68 -25.84
N ALA A 163 -29.25 -24.09 -26.72
CA ALA A 163 -28.80 -23.32 -27.89
C ALA A 163 -28.20 -21.94 -27.52
N ILE A 164 -28.39 -21.45 -26.30
CA ILE A 164 -27.88 -20.16 -25.87
C ILE A 164 -26.33 -20.19 -25.81
N ASN A 165 -25.69 -19.30 -26.57
CA ASN A 165 -24.24 -19.11 -26.47
C ASN A 165 -23.88 -18.27 -25.26
N PHE A 166 -23.93 -18.91 -24.09
CA PHE A 166 -23.76 -18.28 -22.79
C PHE A 166 -22.40 -17.55 -22.63
N LEU A 167 -21.32 -18.12 -23.16
CA LEU A 167 -19.98 -17.53 -23.04
C LEU A 167 -19.88 -16.18 -23.74
N ASN A 168 -20.52 -16.05 -24.92
CA ASN A 168 -20.55 -14.77 -25.64
C ASN A 168 -21.35 -13.71 -24.89
N VAL A 169 -22.46 -14.09 -24.26
CA VAL A 169 -23.28 -13.20 -23.45
C VAL A 169 -22.45 -12.68 -22.25
N ILE A 170 -21.82 -13.57 -21.51
CA ILE A 170 -20.96 -13.20 -20.37
C ILE A 170 -19.80 -12.28 -20.77
N ASN A 171 -19.11 -12.59 -21.86
CA ASN A 171 -18.01 -11.74 -22.35
C ASN A 171 -18.51 -10.34 -22.73
N THR A 172 -19.73 -10.24 -23.24
CA THR A 172 -20.33 -8.94 -23.57
C THR A 172 -20.68 -8.16 -22.32
N ILE A 173 -21.26 -8.83 -21.32
CA ILE A 173 -21.59 -8.22 -20.02
C ILE A 173 -20.33 -7.74 -19.30
N GLU A 174 -19.28 -8.57 -19.22
CA GLU A 174 -18.01 -8.16 -18.61
C GLU A 174 -17.41 -6.93 -19.31
N ARG A 175 -17.50 -6.84 -20.64
CA ARG A 175 -17.07 -5.62 -21.37
C ARG A 175 -17.92 -4.39 -21.04
N ILE A 176 -19.23 -4.56 -20.80
CA ILE A 176 -20.12 -3.46 -20.39
C ILE A 176 -19.74 -3.01 -18.98
N LEU A 177 -19.60 -3.96 -18.06
CA LEU A 177 -19.18 -3.69 -16.68
C LEU A 177 -17.80 -3.03 -16.61
N ASP A 178 -16.82 -3.54 -17.37
CA ASP A 178 -15.48 -2.94 -17.48
C ASP A 178 -15.54 -1.51 -18.05
N LYS A 179 -16.40 -1.23 -19.02
CA LYS A 179 -16.59 0.13 -19.56
C LYS A 179 -17.27 1.05 -18.56
N GLN A 180 -18.30 0.59 -17.87
CA GLN A 180 -19.03 1.38 -16.86
C GLN A 180 -18.11 1.68 -15.67
N THR A 181 -17.34 0.70 -15.19
CA THR A 181 -16.34 0.90 -14.14
C THR A 181 -15.13 1.72 -14.62
N SER A 182 -14.73 1.64 -15.89
CA SER A 182 -13.64 2.46 -16.45
C SER A 182 -14.06 3.90 -16.73
N SER A 183 -15.32 4.17 -17.03
CA SER A 183 -15.85 5.53 -17.21
C SER A 183 -16.18 6.22 -15.89
N SER A 184 -16.49 5.49 -14.83
CA SER A 184 -16.57 5.98 -13.44
C SER A 184 -15.20 6.02 -12.75
N SER A 185 -14.16 5.41 -13.32
CA SER A 185 -12.79 5.29 -12.77
C SER A 185 -11.94 6.56 -12.87
N LEU A 186 -12.54 7.76 -12.93
CA LEU A 186 -11.90 8.98 -12.43
C LEU A 186 -12.08 9.15 -10.90
N ALA A 187 -12.89 8.31 -10.28
CA ALA A 187 -12.87 8.09 -8.82
C ALA A 187 -12.86 6.57 -8.60
N VAL A 188 -11.69 5.99 -8.34
CA VAL A 188 -11.58 4.68 -7.69
C VAL A 188 -12.48 4.77 -6.47
N ALA A 189 -13.58 3.98 -6.42
CA ALA A 189 -14.42 3.93 -5.23
C ALA A 189 -13.51 3.60 -4.06
N ALA A 190 -13.35 4.54 -3.13
CA ALA A 190 -12.40 4.42 -2.05
C ALA A 190 -12.82 3.23 -1.18
N GLU A 191 -11.91 2.27 -0.93
CA GLU A 191 -12.19 1.07 -0.14
C GLU A 191 -12.65 1.48 1.26
N LYS A 192 -13.88 1.07 1.64
CA LYS A 192 -14.41 1.29 2.99
C LYS A 192 -13.61 0.45 3.98
N THR A 193 -13.03 1.11 4.96
CA THR A 193 -12.03 0.52 5.83
C THR A 193 -12.37 0.67 7.29
N ILE A 194 -12.12 -0.37 8.08
CA ILE A 194 -12.07 -0.30 9.54
C ILE A 194 -10.63 -0.40 10.03
N LEU A 195 -10.32 0.36 11.09
CA LEU A 195 -9.02 0.32 11.74
C LEU A 195 -9.10 -0.43 13.06
N VAL A 196 -8.10 -1.24 13.36
CA VAL A 196 -8.02 -2.03 14.59
C VAL A 196 -6.69 -1.78 15.27
N GLY A 197 -6.74 -1.29 16.50
CA GLY A 197 -5.59 -1.04 17.35
C GLY A 197 -5.64 -1.89 18.64
N MET A 198 -4.47 -2.08 19.24
CA MET A 198 -4.31 -2.74 20.52
C MET A 198 -3.84 -1.74 21.59
N ASP A 199 -4.56 -1.67 22.71
CA ASP A 199 -4.10 -0.96 23.89
C ASP A 199 -3.35 -1.94 24.83
N TRP A 200 -2.05 -1.77 24.91
CA TRP A 200 -1.16 -2.59 25.73
C TRP A 200 -1.13 -2.18 27.22
N GLY A 201 -1.90 -1.15 27.61
CA GLY A 201 -2.00 -0.65 28.99
C GLY A 201 -0.80 0.14 29.50
N GLN A 202 0.34 0.12 28.81
CA GLN A 202 1.51 0.98 29.06
C GLN A 202 2.19 1.29 27.74
N ILE A 203 2.06 2.51 27.26
CA ILE A 203 2.81 2.98 26.09
C ILE A 203 4.04 3.73 26.60
N LYS A 204 5.22 3.17 26.37
CA LYS A 204 6.47 3.89 26.61
C LYS A 204 6.55 5.03 25.60
N GLY A 205 6.57 6.28 26.09
CA GLY A 205 6.83 7.46 25.26
C GLY A 205 5.60 8.27 24.85
N GLY A 206 4.59 8.40 25.70
CA GLY A 206 3.51 9.41 25.54
C GLY A 206 2.39 9.08 24.54
N TRP A 207 2.59 8.19 23.56
CA TRP A 207 1.58 7.82 22.58
C TRP A 207 0.50 6.91 23.17
N THR A 208 -0.76 7.24 22.92
CA THR A 208 -1.90 6.38 23.26
C THR A 208 -2.26 5.48 22.07
N ALA A 209 -3.12 4.48 22.29
CA ALA A 209 -3.65 3.66 21.21
C ALA A 209 -4.52 4.50 20.25
N GLU A 210 -5.19 5.51 20.77
CA GLU A 210 -5.97 6.50 20.01
C GLU A 210 -5.09 7.32 19.10
N ASP A 211 -3.95 7.83 19.57
CA ASP A 211 -2.99 8.60 18.76
C ASP A 211 -2.42 7.74 17.63
N SER A 212 -2.10 6.47 17.93
CA SER A 212 -1.60 5.54 16.93
C SER A 212 -2.64 5.24 15.84
N LEU A 213 -3.92 5.10 16.21
CA LEU A 213 -5.01 4.92 15.25
C LEU A 213 -5.32 6.20 14.46
N GLU A 214 -5.09 7.40 15.03
CA GLU A 214 -5.22 8.64 14.27
C GLU A 214 -4.14 8.74 13.20
N GLU A 215 -2.89 8.37 13.51
CA GLU A 215 -1.82 8.29 12.53
C GLU A 215 -2.12 7.22 11.46
N LEU A 216 -2.62 6.03 11.88
CA LEU A 216 -3.02 4.97 10.94
C LEU A 216 -4.13 5.42 10.00
N LYS A 217 -5.07 6.26 10.50
CA LYS A 217 -6.10 6.87 9.65
C LYS A 217 -5.49 7.77 8.59
N GLN A 218 -4.55 8.64 8.96
CA GLN A 218 -3.87 9.52 7.99
C GLN A 218 -3.09 8.71 6.94
N LEU A 219 -2.53 7.56 7.33
CA LEU A 219 -1.91 6.61 6.38
C LEU A 219 -2.95 6.00 5.44
N ALA A 220 -4.09 5.53 5.96
CA ALA A 220 -5.17 4.96 5.17
C ALA A 220 -5.75 5.99 4.18
N ASP A 221 -6.00 7.22 4.63
CA ASP A 221 -6.45 8.34 3.79
C ASP A 221 -5.41 8.65 2.68
N THR A 222 -4.11 8.59 3.02
CA THR A 222 -3.02 8.79 2.04
C THR A 222 -2.98 7.67 1.00
N ALA A 223 -3.33 6.44 1.36
CA ALA A 223 -3.44 5.31 0.46
C ALA A 223 -4.72 5.36 -0.41
N GLY A 224 -5.68 6.24 -0.08
CA GLY A 224 -6.96 6.40 -0.78
C GLY A 224 -8.11 5.57 -0.20
N ALA A 225 -7.96 5.01 1.00
CA ALA A 225 -9.03 4.32 1.70
C ALA A 225 -9.94 5.30 2.47
N VAL A 226 -11.20 4.92 2.69
CA VAL A 226 -12.16 5.69 3.51
C VAL A 226 -12.37 4.98 4.84
N VAL A 227 -11.90 5.57 5.92
CA VAL A 227 -12.04 5.00 7.26
C VAL A 227 -13.44 5.25 7.80
N VAL A 228 -14.21 4.18 7.95
CA VAL A 228 -15.59 4.21 8.47
C VAL A 228 -15.59 4.16 10.00
N ASN A 229 -14.85 3.21 10.60
CA ASN A 229 -14.82 3.00 12.03
C ASN A 229 -13.43 2.61 12.55
N ARG A 230 -13.22 2.82 13.86
CA ARG A 230 -11.99 2.47 14.58
C ARG A 230 -12.33 1.64 15.80
N PHE A 231 -11.56 0.60 16.04
CA PHE A 231 -11.75 -0.32 17.17
C PHE A 231 -10.45 -0.47 17.93
N ILE A 232 -10.53 -0.37 19.25
CA ILE A 232 -9.41 -0.60 20.16
C ILE A 232 -9.77 -1.75 21.07
N GLN A 233 -8.85 -2.69 21.24
CA GLN A 233 -8.98 -3.74 22.23
C GLN A 233 -7.84 -3.65 23.24
N ARG A 234 -8.19 -3.60 24.53
CA ARG A 234 -7.20 -3.63 25.61
C ARG A 234 -6.84 -5.07 25.96
N ARG A 235 -5.55 -5.40 25.85
CA ARG A 235 -4.99 -6.71 26.23
C ARG A 235 -3.52 -6.55 26.64
N ALA A 236 -3.08 -7.40 27.59
CA ALA A 236 -1.68 -7.43 28.01
C ALA A 236 -0.75 -8.15 27.00
N LYS A 237 -1.29 -9.09 26.20
CA LYS A 237 -0.55 -9.86 25.19
C LYS A 237 -1.44 -10.17 23.98
N PRO A 238 -0.87 -10.24 22.76
CA PRO A 238 -1.62 -10.60 21.57
C PRO A 238 -2.08 -12.06 21.64
N ASP A 239 -3.21 -12.33 21.00
CA ASP A 239 -3.67 -13.70 20.81
C ASP A 239 -2.78 -14.40 19.77
N PRO A 240 -2.29 -15.63 20.04
CA PRO A 240 -1.41 -16.33 19.10
C PRO A 240 -2.06 -16.63 17.74
N ALA A 241 -3.38 -16.86 17.72
CA ALA A 241 -4.11 -17.26 16.51
C ALA A 241 -4.75 -16.07 15.77
N PHE A 242 -5.24 -15.05 16.49
CA PHE A 242 -6.05 -13.96 15.92
C PHE A 242 -5.52 -12.57 16.23
N PHE A 243 -4.39 -12.43 16.92
CA PHE A 243 -3.84 -11.17 17.42
C PHE A 243 -4.75 -10.49 18.47
N ILE A 244 -5.99 -10.18 18.10
CA ILE A 244 -7.09 -9.77 19.00
C ILE A 244 -7.86 -11.00 19.49
N GLY A 245 -8.79 -10.85 20.45
CA GLY A 245 -9.61 -11.98 20.92
C GLY A 245 -10.54 -12.51 19.84
N LYS A 246 -10.74 -13.84 19.76
CA LYS A 246 -11.63 -14.49 18.78
C LYS A 246 -13.04 -13.88 18.76
N GLY A 247 -13.62 -13.59 19.94
CA GLY A 247 -14.94 -12.93 20.04
C GLY A 247 -14.95 -11.54 19.39
N LYS A 248 -13.84 -10.77 19.54
CA LYS A 248 -13.73 -9.45 18.89
C LYS A 248 -13.62 -9.57 17.37
N VAL A 249 -12.94 -10.60 16.84
CA VAL A 249 -12.91 -10.86 15.39
C VAL A 249 -14.31 -11.16 14.85
N GLN A 250 -15.12 -11.92 15.59
CA GLN A 250 -16.52 -12.22 15.21
C GLN A 250 -17.40 -10.97 15.23
N GLU A 251 -17.24 -10.11 16.25
CA GLU A 251 -17.92 -8.81 16.33
C GLU A 251 -17.56 -7.93 15.12
N LEU A 252 -16.26 -7.84 14.79
CA LEU A 252 -15.78 -7.10 13.63
C LEU A 252 -16.29 -7.67 12.30
N ALA A 253 -16.43 -8.99 12.20
CA ALA A 253 -16.99 -9.65 11.02
C ALA A 253 -18.47 -9.26 10.80
N LEU A 254 -19.27 -9.24 11.85
CA LEU A 254 -20.66 -8.77 11.78
C LEU A 254 -20.74 -7.31 11.38
N HIS A 255 -19.89 -6.47 11.97
CA HIS A 255 -19.83 -5.05 11.64
C HIS A 255 -19.42 -4.83 10.17
N ALA A 256 -18.44 -5.60 9.69
CA ALA A 256 -17.98 -5.53 8.31
C ALA A 256 -19.08 -5.88 7.30
N GLN A 257 -19.95 -6.84 7.63
CA GLN A 257 -21.12 -7.18 6.80
C GLN A 257 -22.17 -6.07 6.81
N GLN A 258 -22.46 -5.49 7.98
CA GLN A 258 -23.50 -4.44 8.11
C GLN A 258 -23.14 -3.17 7.35
N GLU A 259 -21.87 -2.75 7.39
CA GLU A 259 -21.39 -1.50 6.80
C GLU A 259 -20.81 -1.68 5.39
N ASN A 260 -20.83 -2.90 4.84
CA ASN A 260 -20.19 -3.26 3.56
C ASN A 260 -18.72 -2.83 3.52
N ILE A 261 -17.93 -3.30 4.49
CA ILE A 261 -16.52 -2.99 4.60
C ILE A 261 -15.71 -3.86 3.63
N ASP A 262 -14.78 -3.24 2.90
CA ASP A 262 -13.91 -3.91 1.94
C ASP A 262 -12.57 -4.34 2.55
N LEU A 263 -12.10 -3.59 3.56
CA LEU A 263 -10.74 -3.69 4.09
C LEU A 263 -10.74 -3.50 5.61
N CYS A 264 -9.91 -4.28 6.31
CA CYS A 264 -9.60 -4.06 7.72
C CYS A 264 -8.09 -3.91 7.90
N ILE A 265 -7.65 -2.83 8.55
CA ILE A 265 -6.23 -2.51 8.75
C ILE A 265 -5.91 -2.59 10.23
N PHE A 266 -4.90 -3.37 10.57
CA PHE A 266 -4.34 -3.50 11.91
C PHE A 266 -3.16 -2.56 12.10
N ASP A 267 -3.11 -1.89 13.25
CA ASP A 267 -2.02 -0.96 13.59
C ASP A 267 -0.69 -1.66 13.89
N ASP A 268 -0.74 -2.89 14.35
CA ASP A 268 0.42 -3.72 14.64
C ASP A 268 0.68 -4.72 13.50
N GLU A 269 1.94 -5.19 13.39
CA GLU A 269 2.33 -6.20 12.41
C GLU A 269 1.71 -7.57 12.74
N LEU A 270 1.06 -8.18 11.76
CA LEU A 270 0.44 -9.50 11.88
C LEU A 270 1.38 -10.61 11.37
N THR A 271 1.41 -11.72 12.09
CA THR A 271 2.01 -12.93 11.54
C THR A 271 1.17 -13.46 10.36
N PRO A 272 1.79 -14.18 9.41
CA PRO A 272 1.05 -14.76 8.28
C PRO A 272 -0.10 -15.70 8.69
N ALA A 273 0.00 -16.34 9.86
CA ALA A 273 -1.03 -17.20 10.41
C ALA A 273 -2.21 -16.39 10.97
N GLN A 274 -1.92 -15.34 11.75
CA GLN A 274 -2.94 -14.45 12.28
C GLN A 274 -3.72 -13.76 11.17
N GLN A 275 -3.04 -13.19 10.19
CA GLN A 275 -3.69 -12.53 9.05
C GLN A 275 -4.67 -13.49 8.37
N ARG A 276 -4.25 -14.73 8.05
CA ARG A 276 -5.13 -15.74 7.43
C ARG A 276 -6.33 -16.10 8.28
N ASN A 277 -6.11 -16.34 9.58
CA ASN A 277 -7.19 -16.74 10.46
C ASN A 277 -8.25 -15.64 10.58
N ILE A 278 -7.81 -14.38 10.62
CA ILE A 278 -8.70 -13.22 10.66
C ILE A 278 -9.44 -13.09 9.32
N GLU A 279 -8.74 -13.19 8.17
CA GLU A 279 -9.35 -13.15 6.83
C GLU A 279 -10.46 -14.22 6.67
N GLN A 280 -10.22 -15.44 7.17
CA GLN A 280 -11.19 -16.53 7.10
C GLN A 280 -12.47 -16.26 7.91
N VAL A 281 -12.35 -15.57 9.06
CA VAL A 281 -13.50 -15.27 9.92
C VAL A 281 -14.23 -14.01 9.44
N MET A 282 -13.50 -12.98 9.04
CA MET A 282 -14.09 -11.70 8.65
C MET A 282 -14.62 -11.67 7.21
N GLY A 283 -14.07 -12.50 6.33
CA GLY A 283 -14.44 -12.51 4.91
C GLY A 283 -13.98 -11.27 4.12
N VAL A 284 -13.22 -10.35 4.73
CA VAL A 284 -12.69 -9.13 4.10
C VAL A 284 -11.16 -9.19 4.04
N ARG A 285 -10.56 -8.36 3.19
CA ARG A 285 -9.11 -8.25 3.08
C ARG A 285 -8.52 -7.67 4.37
N ILE A 286 -7.45 -8.27 4.87
CA ILE A 286 -6.74 -7.81 6.06
C ILE A 286 -5.36 -7.30 5.67
N LEU A 287 -5.05 -6.09 6.08
CA LEU A 287 -3.71 -5.50 6.02
C LEU A 287 -3.21 -5.20 7.41
N ASP A 288 -1.90 -5.13 7.55
CA ASP A 288 -1.26 -4.53 8.72
C ASP A 288 -0.60 -3.19 8.34
N ARG A 289 -0.12 -2.46 9.34
CA ARG A 289 0.56 -1.17 9.15
C ARG A 289 1.71 -1.26 8.14
N THR A 290 2.47 -2.36 8.16
CA THR A 290 3.59 -2.57 7.22
C THR A 290 3.12 -2.69 5.78
N ALA A 291 2.07 -3.47 5.53
CA ALA A 291 1.49 -3.61 4.19
C ALA A 291 0.92 -2.28 3.67
N LEU A 292 0.24 -1.52 4.54
CA LEU A 292 -0.30 -0.21 4.17
C LEU A 292 0.81 0.78 3.76
N ILE A 293 1.90 0.85 4.53
CA ILE A 293 3.04 1.71 4.20
C ILE A 293 3.69 1.28 2.87
N LEU A 294 3.82 -0.03 2.63
CA LEU A 294 4.33 -0.56 1.36
C LEU A 294 3.44 -0.20 0.17
N ASP A 295 2.12 -0.18 0.35
CA ASP A 295 1.17 0.23 -0.69
C ASP A 295 1.31 1.74 -0.99
N ILE A 296 1.45 2.59 0.03
CA ILE A 296 1.72 4.03 -0.15
C ILE A 296 3.04 4.23 -0.92
N PHE A 297 4.09 3.51 -0.55
CA PHE A 297 5.39 3.61 -1.21
C PHE A 297 5.34 3.13 -2.67
N ALA A 298 4.57 2.08 -2.97
CA ALA A 298 4.38 1.61 -4.33
C ALA A 298 3.70 2.66 -5.22
N GLN A 299 2.77 3.44 -4.67
CA GLN A 299 2.12 4.55 -5.37
C GLN A 299 3.05 5.75 -5.57
N ARG A 300 4.03 5.98 -4.67
CA ARG A 300 4.91 7.16 -4.66
C ARG A 300 6.24 6.96 -5.36
N ALA A 301 6.73 5.73 -5.51
CA ALA A 301 8.00 5.42 -6.16
C ALA A 301 7.99 5.86 -7.63
N ARG A 302 8.81 6.85 -7.98
CA ARG A 302 8.93 7.39 -9.34
C ARG A 302 10.23 6.95 -10.00
N THR A 303 11.33 6.94 -9.26
CA THR A 303 12.64 6.53 -9.77
C THR A 303 12.74 5.02 -9.94
N ASN A 304 13.61 4.56 -10.85
CA ASN A 304 13.86 3.13 -11.01
C ASN A 304 14.41 2.50 -9.74
N GLU A 305 15.22 3.23 -8.98
CA GLU A 305 15.76 2.75 -7.72
C GLU A 305 14.68 2.64 -6.66
N GLY A 306 13.86 3.68 -6.46
CA GLY A 306 12.73 3.64 -5.53
C GLY A 306 11.76 2.49 -5.84
N LYS A 307 11.46 2.24 -7.12
CA LYS A 307 10.65 1.09 -7.54
C LYS A 307 11.29 -0.25 -7.18
N LEU A 308 12.59 -0.42 -7.40
CA LEU A 308 13.30 -1.65 -7.04
C LEU A 308 13.34 -1.86 -5.52
N GLN A 309 13.52 -0.80 -4.75
CA GLN A 309 13.52 -0.86 -3.28
C GLN A 309 12.15 -1.25 -2.74
N VAL A 310 11.08 -0.65 -3.25
CA VAL A 310 9.70 -0.98 -2.88
C VAL A 310 9.36 -2.42 -3.27
N GLU A 311 9.72 -2.85 -4.50
CA GLU A 311 9.51 -4.22 -4.96
C GLU A 311 10.25 -5.22 -4.06
N LEU A 312 11.50 -4.91 -3.68
CA LEU A 312 12.28 -5.73 -2.76
C LEU A 312 11.57 -5.89 -1.41
N ALA A 313 11.12 -4.78 -0.81
CA ALA A 313 10.42 -4.79 0.47
C ALA A 313 9.09 -5.57 0.39
N GLN A 314 8.30 -5.38 -0.67
CA GLN A 314 7.06 -6.12 -0.90
C GLN A 314 7.29 -7.62 -1.07
N LEU A 315 8.31 -8.02 -1.82
CA LEU A 315 8.67 -9.44 -1.99
C LEU A 315 9.13 -10.07 -0.69
N GLN A 316 9.94 -9.37 0.10
CA GLN A 316 10.38 -9.84 1.42
C GLN A 316 9.23 -9.95 2.42
N TYR A 317 8.32 -8.99 2.45
CA TYR A 317 7.12 -9.01 3.28
C TYR A 317 6.16 -10.13 2.89
N ASN A 318 5.95 -10.35 1.58
CA ASN A 318 5.00 -11.34 1.06
C ASN A 318 5.55 -12.77 1.08
N LEU A 319 6.87 -12.98 0.98
CA LEU A 319 7.48 -14.31 0.91
C LEU A 319 7.03 -15.26 2.03
N PRO A 320 7.05 -14.89 3.34
CA PRO A 320 6.55 -15.75 4.41
C PRO A 320 5.01 -15.94 4.36
N ARG A 321 4.26 -14.98 3.81
CA ARG A 321 2.79 -15.03 3.68
C ARG A 321 2.33 -15.98 2.59
N ILE A 322 3.07 -16.11 1.51
CA ILE A 322 2.84 -17.11 0.44
C ILE A 322 3.14 -18.51 0.96
N MET A 323 4.13 -18.68 1.83
CA MET A 323 4.48 -19.99 2.42
C MET A 323 3.34 -20.64 3.19
N GLY A 324 2.49 -19.85 3.82
CA GLY A 324 1.37 -20.35 4.58
C GLY A 324 0.20 -20.91 3.78
N LYS A 325 0.03 -20.53 2.52
CA LYS A 325 -1.03 -21.09 1.64
C LYS A 325 -0.70 -22.50 1.14
N GLY A 326 0.58 -22.89 1.14
CA GLY A 326 1.03 -24.20 0.64
C GLY A 326 0.80 -25.38 1.54
N LEU A 327 0.78 -25.19 2.85
CA LEU A 327 0.53 -26.25 3.82
C LEU A 327 -0.91 -26.77 3.76
N ILE A 328 -1.87 -25.94 3.34
CA ILE A 328 -3.27 -26.35 3.17
C ILE A 328 -3.43 -27.10 1.84
N LEU A 329 -2.83 -26.62 0.76
CA LEU A 329 -2.88 -27.27 -0.56
C LEU A 329 -2.08 -28.57 -0.60
N SER A 330 -0.96 -28.69 0.14
CA SER A 330 -0.19 -29.93 0.22
C SER A 330 -0.85 -30.99 1.14
N ARG A 331 -1.65 -30.61 2.12
CA ARG A 331 -2.46 -31.54 2.93
C ARG A 331 -3.65 -32.10 2.18
N LEU A 332 -4.16 -31.39 1.17
CA LEU A 332 -5.26 -31.85 0.31
C LEU A 332 -4.79 -32.85 -0.79
N GLY A 333 -3.47 -32.91 -1.08
CA GLY A 333 -2.87 -33.80 -2.06
C GLY A 333 -2.04 -34.95 -1.49
N GLY A 334 -1.96 -35.13 -0.16
CA GLY A 334 -1.02 -36.01 0.50
C GLY A 334 -1.59 -37.38 0.90
N GLY A 335 -1.94 -38.24 -0.05
CA GLY A 335 -1.95 -39.69 0.18
C GLY A 335 -0.52 -40.23 0.24
N ILE A 336 -0.25 -41.22 1.10
CA ILE A 336 1.01 -41.98 1.12
C ILE A 336 1.19 -42.62 -0.28
N GLY A 337 2.15 -42.10 -1.06
CA GLY A 337 2.45 -42.66 -2.41
C GLY A 337 2.37 -41.66 -3.58
N THR A 338 1.93 -40.41 -3.41
CA THR A 338 1.80 -39.42 -4.51
C THR A 338 2.95 -38.40 -4.58
N ARG A 339 4.11 -38.70 -4.02
CA ARG A 339 5.35 -37.91 -4.25
C ARG A 339 5.97 -38.34 -5.59
N GLY A 340 5.52 -37.68 -6.67
CA GLY A 340 6.25 -37.71 -7.93
C GLY A 340 7.50 -36.80 -7.85
N PRO A 341 8.55 -37.01 -8.69
CA PRO A 341 9.79 -36.26 -8.72
C PRO A 341 9.61 -34.88 -9.38
N GLY A 342 8.63 -34.04 -8.94
CA GLY A 342 8.36 -32.69 -9.43
C GLY A 342 8.18 -31.70 -8.30
N GLU A 343 8.82 -30.52 -8.42
CA GLU A 343 8.58 -29.41 -7.51
C GLU A 343 7.09 -29.04 -7.52
N THR A 344 6.52 -28.78 -6.33
CA THR A 344 5.16 -28.25 -6.24
C THR A 344 5.11 -26.83 -6.84
N LYS A 345 3.96 -26.42 -7.40
CA LYS A 345 3.76 -25.07 -7.95
C LYS A 345 4.24 -23.99 -6.98
N LEU A 346 4.05 -24.20 -5.68
CA LEU A 346 4.49 -23.30 -4.62
C LEU A 346 6.02 -23.24 -4.45
N GLU A 347 6.73 -24.35 -4.63
CA GLU A 347 8.19 -24.36 -4.60
C GLU A 347 8.78 -23.62 -5.79
N VAL A 348 8.18 -23.77 -6.96
CA VAL A 348 8.54 -23.02 -8.16
C VAL A 348 8.31 -21.51 -7.96
N ASP A 349 7.16 -21.11 -7.43
CA ASP A 349 6.85 -19.69 -7.18
C ASP A 349 7.78 -19.11 -6.12
N ARG A 350 8.11 -19.86 -5.06
CA ARG A 350 9.09 -19.45 -4.04
C ARG A 350 10.50 -19.27 -4.62
N ARG A 351 10.93 -20.17 -5.50
CA ARG A 351 12.22 -20.05 -6.17
C ARG A 351 12.24 -18.79 -7.04
N ARG A 352 11.22 -18.58 -7.86
CA ARG A 352 11.09 -17.36 -8.70
C ARG A 352 11.16 -16.07 -7.87
N ILE A 353 10.49 -16.03 -6.72
CA ILE A 353 10.53 -14.87 -5.83
C ILE A 353 11.92 -14.67 -5.25
N ARG A 354 12.61 -15.73 -4.82
CA ARG A 354 13.99 -15.64 -4.32
C ARG A 354 14.97 -15.18 -5.39
N ASP A 355 14.85 -15.72 -6.59
CA ASP A 355 15.67 -15.33 -7.75
C ASP A 355 15.44 -13.85 -8.09
N ARG A 356 14.17 -13.40 -8.03
CA ARG A 356 13.82 -11.98 -8.23
C ARG A 356 14.41 -11.09 -7.14
N ILE A 357 14.34 -11.50 -5.87
CA ILE A 357 14.97 -10.79 -4.74
C ILE A 357 16.48 -10.67 -4.96
N ALA A 358 17.16 -11.75 -5.37
CA ALA A 358 18.59 -11.73 -5.65
C ALA A 358 18.94 -10.77 -6.79
N PHE A 359 18.20 -10.81 -7.88
CA PHE A 359 18.35 -9.91 -9.03
C PHE A 359 18.17 -8.43 -8.65
N ILE A 360 17.14 -8.13 -7.83
CA ILE A 360 16.88 -6.75 -7.41
C ILE A 360 18.00 -6.24 -6.51
N LYS A 361 18.50 -7.06 -5.57
CA LYS A 361 19.64 -6.70 -4.71
C LYS A 361 20.88 -6.36 -5.52
N ASP A 362 21.24 -7.17 -6.50
CA ASP A 362 22.37 -6.90 -7.40
C ASP A 362 22.15 -5.59 -8.19
N SER A 363 20.94 -5.34 -8.65
CA SER A 363 20.60 -4.11 -9.37
C SER A 363 20.73 -2.86 -8.49
N ILE A 364 20.31 -2.92 -7.23
CA ILE A 364 20.45 -1.83 -6.26
C ILE A 364 21.93 -1.56 -5.96
N GLU A 365 22.75 -2.61 -5.79
CA GLU A 365 24.20 -2.45 -5.55
C GLU A 365 24.92 -1.79 -6.74
N LYS A 366 24.51 -2.07 -7.98
CA LYS A 366 25.05 -1.39 -9.16
C LYS A 366 24.71 0.12 -9.15
N VAL A 367 23.49 0.48 -8.80
CA VAL A 367 23.08 1.90 -8.66
C VAL A 367 23.89 2.58 -7.57
N ARG A 368 24.08 1.90 -6.43
CA ARG A 368 24.90 2.39 -5.33
C ARG A 368 26.35 2.67 -5.74
N ALA A 369 26.97 1.78 -6.51
CA ALA A 369 28.32 1.98 -7.01
C ALA A 369 28.45 3.27 -7.86
N VAL A 370 27.48 3.56 -8.72
CA VAL A 370 27.43 4.80 -9.52
C VAL A 370 27.32 6.04 -8.61
N ARG A 371 26.46 5.99 -7.58
CA ARG A 371 26.35 7.09 -6.60
C ARG A 371 27.67 7.36 -5.88
N THR A 372 28.37 6.30 -5.47
CA THR A 372 29.68 6.43 -4.80
C THR A 372 30.67 7.18 -5.70
N LEU A 373 30.68 6.92 -7.00
CA LEU A 373 31.52 7.65 -7.96
C LEU A 373 31.13 9.14 -8.06
N HIS A 374 29.84 9.45 -8.11
CA HIS A 374 29.36 10.84 -8.09
C HIS A 374 29.72 11.56 -6.78
N ARG A 375 29.66 10.85 -5.66
CA ARG A 375 30.06 11.37 -4.35
C ARG A 375 31.55 11.71 -4.30
N ILE A 376 32.43 10.81 -4.77
CA ILE A 376 33.87 11.07 -4.82
C ILE A 376 34.16 12.37 -5.59
N LYS A 377 33.44 12.62 -6.69
CA LYS A 377 33.55 13.87 -7.44
C LYS A 377 33.07 15.08 -6.61
N ARG A 378 31.96 14.96 -5.85
CA ARG A 378 31.42 16.03 -4.98
C ARG A 378 32.42 16.37 -3.88
N VAL A 379 32.94 15.36 -3.18
CA VAL A 379 33.95 15.55 -2.13
C VAL A 379 35.20 16.24 -2.70
N LYS A 380 35.63 15.87 -3.89
CA LYS A 380 36.76 16.52 -4.58
C LYS A 380 36.48 18.00 -4.91
N ASN A 381 35.22 18.35 -5.16
CA ASN A 381 34.78 19.73 -5.45
C ASN A 381 34.35 20.51 -4.19
N GLN A 382 34.44 19.90 -3.00
CA GLN A 382 34.17 20.51 -1.69
C GLN A 382 32.78 21.16 -1.54
N VAL A 383 31.78 20.64 -2.23
CA VAL A 383 30.41 21.12 -2.10
C VAL A 383 29.76 20.42 -0.91
N PRO A 384 29.45 21.13 0.21
CA PRO A 384 28.87 20.52 1.40
C PRO A 384 27.45 20.03 1.11
N SER A 385 27.09 18.92 1.77
CA SER A 385 25.80 18.28 1.65
C SER A 385 24.98 18.43 2.92
N ILE A 386 23.72 18.86 2.75
CA ILE A 386 22.75 19.07 3.81
C ILE A 386 21.58 18.14 3.56
N SER A 387 21.15 17.37 4.56
CA SER A 387 19.97 16.52 4.44
C SER A 387 18.85 16.96 5.39
N LEU A 388 17.64 17.09 4.85
CA LEU A 388 16.42 17.33 5.62
C LEU A 388 15.95 16.02 6.22
N VAL A 389 15.85 15.94 7.53
CA VAL A 389 15.30 14.81 8.27
C VAL A 389 14.16 15.26 9.15
N GLY A 390 13.23 14.37 9.48
CA GLY A 390 12.11 14.72 10.35
C GLY A 390 10.91 13.83 10.07
N TYR A 391 9.91 13.97 10.92
CA TYR A 391 8.69 13.18 10.83
C TYR A 391 7.94 13.42 9.51
N THR A 392 7.07 12.48 9.13
CA THR A 392 6.18 12.70 7.97
C THR A 392 5.34 13.95 8.20
N ASN A 393 5.12 14.70 7.13
CA ASN A 393 4.34 15.95 7.17
C ASN A 393 4.91 17.08 8.05
N ALA A 394 6.17 17.02 8.50
CA ALA A 394 6.80 18.12 9.26
C ALA A 394 7.11 19.35 8.40
N GLY A 395 6.95 19.28 7.07
CA GLY A 395 7.16 20.38 6.14
C GLY A 395 8.53 20.41 5.46
N LYS A 396 9.24 19.27 5.40
CA LYS A 396 10.57 19.15 4.76
C LYS A 396 10.57 19.57 3.29
N SER A 397 9.67 19.03 2.48
CA SER A 397 9.56 19.34 1.05
C SER A 397 9.12 20.79 0.80
N THR A 398 8.30 21.35 1.69
CA THR A 398 7.92 22.78 1.66
C THR A 398 9.14 23.65 1.92
N LEU A 399 9.96 23.28 2.91
CA LEU A 399 11.18 24.00 3.25
C LEU A 399 12.21 23.90 2.11
N LEU A 400 12.38 22.71 1.49
CA LEU A 400 13.24 22.56 0.33
C LEU A 400 12.82 23.52 -0.80
N ASN A 401 11.53 23.55 -1.15
CA ASN A 401 11.00 24.42 -2.21
C ASN A 401 11.26 25.90 -1.91
N LEU A 402 11.04 26.31 -0.67
CA LEU A 402 11.27 27.71 -0.26
C LEU A 402 12.74 28.10 -0.37
N LEU A 403 13.65 27.26 0.15
CA LEU A 403 15.09 27.53 0.16
C LEU A 403 15.73 27.50 -1.22
N THR A 404 15.19 26.69 -2.14
CA THR A 404 15.78 26.47 -3.49
C THR A 404 14.96 27.11 -4.61
N GLN A 405 13.90 27.86 -4.28
CA GLN A 405 12.97 28.47 -5.25
C GLN A 405 12.47 27.48 -6.31
N SER A 406 12.19 26.27 -5.90
CA SER A 406 11.77 25.18 -6.78
C SER A 406 10.31 24.78 -6.52
N ASP A 407 9.62 24.31 -7.57
CA ASP A 407 8.23 23.82 -7.52
C ASP A 407 8.18 22.30 -7.42
N ILE A 408 8.63 21.74 -6.29
CA ILE A 408 8.46 20.32 -6.03
C ILE A 408 7.09 20.11 -5.38
N TYR A 409 6.45 18.99 -5.75
CA TYR A 409 5.17 18.60 -5.25
C TYR A 409 5.19 18.41 -3.71
N ALA A 410 4.70 19.40 -2.99
CA ALA A 410 4.50 19.35 -1.55
C ALA A 410 2.99 19.27 -1.26
N LYS A 411 2.55 18.15 -0.69
CA LYS A 411 1.16 17.99 -0.20
C LYS A 411 1.15 17.74 1.29
N ASP A 412 0.04 18.14 1.92
CA ASP A 412 -0.28 17.83 3.31
C ASP A 412 -0.73 16.35 3.45
N GLN A 413 0.18 15.43 3.12
CA GLN A 413 -0.01 13.99 3.14
C GLN A 413 1.24 13.30 3.69
N LEU A 414 1.05 12.19 4.41
CA LEU A 414 2.15 11.37 4.89
C LEU A 414 2.93 10.78 3.70
N PHE A 415 4.26 10.69 3.83
CA PHE A 415 5.14 10.17 2.77
C PHE A 415 4.96 10.84 1.40
N ALA A 416 4.80 12.17 1.37
CA ALA A 416 4.72 12.92 0.11
C ALA A 416 5.98 12.73 -0.75
N THR A 417 7.15 12.61 -0.12
CA THR A 417 8.46 12.34 -0.74
C THR A 417 8.93 10.94 -0.38
N LEU A 418 9.19 10.09 -1.38
CA LEU A 418 9.81 8.78 -1.24
C LEU A 418 11.21 8.74 -1.84
N ASP A 419 11.36 9.25 -3.07
CA ASP A 419 12.64 9.36 -3.74
C ASP A 419 13.37 10.61 -3.23
N PRO A 420 14.66 10.54 -2.84
CA PRO A 420 15.41 11.71 -2.42
C PRO A 420 15.44 12.75 -3.53
N THR A 421 15.15 13.98 -3.18
CA THR A 421 15.21 15.11 -4.12
C THR A 421 16.32 16.03 -3.71
N THR A 422 17.34 16.15 -4.56
CA THR A 422 18.53 16.97 -4.33
C THR A 422 18.47 18.25 -5.15
N ARG A 423 18.79 19.39 -4.52
CA ARG A 423 18.82 20.72 -5.13
C ARG A 423 20.03 21.50 -4.67
N GLN A 424 20.48 22.42 -5.49
CA GLN A 424 21.52 23.38 -5.15
C GLN A 424 20.94 24.50 -4.27
N LEU A 425 21.63 24.84 -3.21
CA LEU A 425 21.32 25.92 -2.29
C LEU A 425 22.48 26.92 -2.32
N ILE A 426 22.16 28.19 -2.53
CA ILE A 426 23.13 29.28 -2.43
C ILE A 426 22.99 29.90 -1.03
N LEU A 427 24.06 29.83 -0.26
CA LEU A 427 24.10 30.39 1.09
C LEU A 427 24.32 31.92 1.05
N PRO A 428 24.03 32.67 2.12
CA PRO A 428 24.20 34.13 2.17
C PRO A 428 25.64 34.60 1.87
N ASP A 429 26.61 33.77 2.21
CA ASP A 429 28.04 33.98 1.94
C ASP A 429 28.46 33.56 0.50
N LYS A 430 27.48 33.32 -0.38
CA LYS A 430 27.63 32.88 -1.78
C LYS A 430 28.25 31.47 -1.98
N HIS A 431 28.49 30.73 -0.91
CA HIS A 431 28.90 29.33 -1.08
C HIS A 431 27.74 28.48 -1.57
N GLU A 432 28.08 27.52 -2.41
CA GLU A 432 27.11 26.51 -2.89
C GLU A 432 27.07 25.35 -1.92
N ALA A 433 25.89 24.91 -1.57
CA ALA A 433 25.62 23.68 -0.82
C ALA A 433 24.58 22.84 -1.57
N ILE A 434 24.56 21.56 -1.29
CA ILE A 434 23.55 20.65 -1.81
C ILE A 434 22.54 20.34 -0.70
N LEU A 435 21.27 20.63 -0.95
CA LEU A 435 20.17 20.35 -0.04
C LEU A 435 19.36 19.16 -0.57
N THR A 436 19.20 18.12 0.26
CA THR A 436 18.47 16.89 -0.09
C THR A 436 17.25 16.72 0.81
N ASP A 437 16.06 16.61 0.22
CA ASP A 437 14.85 16.15 0.92
C ASP A 437 14.84 14.63 0.97
N THR A 438 14.50 14.09 2.14
CA THR A 438 14.50 12.65 2.38
C THR A 438 13.10 12.14 2.74
N VAL A 439 12.95 10.83 2.78
CA VAL A 439 11.71 10.17 3.22
C VAL A 439 11.38 10.59 4.65
N GLY A 440 10.12 10.96 4.88
CA GLY A 440 9.66 11.27 6.24
C GLY A 440 9.67 10.03 7.13
N PHE A 441 10.08 10.20 8.37
CA PHE A 441 10.01 9.14 9.38
C PHE A 441 8.61 9.06 9.99
N ILE A 442 8.30 7.90 10.54
CA ILE A 442 7.03 7.59 11.18
C ILE A 442 7.31 6.74 12.42
N GLN A 443 6.39 6.75 13.38
CA GLN A 443 6.48 5.87 14.53
C GLN A 443 6.40 4.40 14.09
N ARG A 444 7.20 3.53 14.73
CA ARG A 444 7.25 2.08 14.43
C ARG A 444 7.52 1.77 12.96
N LEU A 445 8.52 2.46 12.35
CA LEU A 445 8.94 2.11 10.99
C LEU A 445 9.42 0.65 10.97
N PRO A 446 8.83 -0.23 10.15
CA PRO A 446 9.21 -1.64 10.12
C PRO A 446 10.68 -1.83 9.72
N HIS A 447 11.41 -2.70 10.43
CA HIS A 447 12.84 -2.96 10.16
C HIS A 447 13.12 -3.39 8.73
N GLN A 448 12.17 -4.11 8.11
CA GLN A 448 12.26 -4.52 6.70
C GLN A 448 12.28 -3.32 5.75
N LEU A 449 11.52 -2.27 6.09
CA LEU A 449 11.50 -1.02 5.33
C LEU A 449 12.79 -0.23 5.53
N VAL A 450 13.29 -0.10 6.75
CA VAL A 450 14.59 0.54 7.01
C VAL A 450 15.70 -0.13 6.20
N ALA A 451 15.72 -1.47 6.16
CA ALA A 451 16.69 -2.22 5.38
C ALA A 451 16.53 -2.03 3.86
N ALA A 452 15.30 -1.97 3.35
CA ALA A 452 15.04 -1.75 1.93
C ALA A 452 15.38 -0.32 1.48
N PHE A 453 15.13 0.67 2.34
CA PHE A 453 15.41 2.10 2.08
C PHE A 453 16.77 2.56 2.58
N ARG A 454 17.64 1.62 2.99
CA ARG A 454 18.98 1.96 3.49
C ARG A 454 19.76 2.84 2.52
N SER A 455 19.67 2.59 1.23
CA SER A 455 20.37 3.39 0.22
C SER A 455 19.80 4.82 0.08
N THR A 456 18.53 5.02 0.33
CA THR A 456 17.89 6.35 0.40
C THR A 456 18.30 7.07 1.69
N LEU A 457 18.44 6.32 2.79
CA LEU A 457 18.87 6.84 4.08
C LEU A 457 20.40 7.03 4.16
N GLU A 458 21.19 6.47 3.22
CA GLU A 458 22.63 6.73 3.11
C GLU A 458 22.93 8.21 2.85
N GLU A 459 22.08 8.93 2.11
CA GLU A 459 22.21 10.39 1.91
C GLU A 459 22.13 11.15 3.24
N VAL A 460 21.40 10.63 4.23
CA VAL A 460 21.33 11.18 5.60
C VAL A 460 22.61 10.85 6.38
N ALA A 461 23.05 9.59 6.33
CA ALA A 461 24.24 9.14 7.04
C ALA A 461 25.53 9.80 6.51
N GLU A 462 25.52 10.23 5.27
CA GLU A 462 26.68 10.81 4.58
C GLU A 462 26.69 12.35 4.55
N ALA A 463 25.57 12.99 4.90
CA ALA A 463 25.48 14.45 4.93
C ALA A 463 26.47 15.09 5.89
N ASP A 464 26.95 16.30 5.56
CA ASP A 464 27.80 17.11 6.42
C ASP A 464 27.01 17.76 7.54
N LEU A 465 25.75 18.13 7.27
CA LEU A 465 24.82 18.75 8.20
C LEU A 465 23.43 18.14 8.05
N LEU A 466 22.75 17.84 9.16
CA LEU A 466 21.36 17.41 9.19
C LEU A 466 20.46 18.55 9.67
N LEU A 467 19.40 18.85 8.95
CA LEU A 467 18.33 19.74 9.37
C LEU A 467 17.15 18.90 9.87
N HIS A 468 17.00 18.82 11.18
CA HIS A 468 15.89 18.11 11.80
C HIS A 468 14.66 19.00 11.88
N VAL A 469 13.73 18.81 10.93
CA VAL A 469 12.50 19.60 10.83
C VAL A 469 11.42 19.00 11.70
N ILE A 470 10.90 19.77 12.64
CA ILE A 470 9.89 19.38 13.63
C ILE A 470 8.64 20.25 13.47
N ASP A 471 7.47 19.64 13.40
CA ASP A 471 6.18 20.33 13.43
C ASP A 471 5.79 20.66 14.88
N VAL A 472 6.02 21.89 15.32
CA VAL A 472 5.70 22.29 16.71
C VAL A 472 4.23 22.54 16.97
N SER A 473 3.40 22.52 15.93
CA SER A 473 1.95 22.63 16.07
C SER A 473 1.30 21.31 16.48
N HIS A 474 2.04 20.20 16.45
CA HIS A 474 1.55 18.88 16.85
C HIS A 474 1.78 18.66 18.35
N GLU A 475 0.77 18.17 19.07
CA GLU A 475 0.85 17.93 20.51
C GLU A 475 1.98 16.96 20.90
N LEU A 476 2.22 15.96 20.06
CA LEU A 476 3.24 14.90 20.26
C LEU A 476 4.55 15.21 19.52
N TYR A 477 4.93 16.49 19.35
CA TYR A 477 6.13 16.86 18.57
C TYR A 477 7.43 16.33 19.19
N GLN A 478 7.49 16.17 20.51
CA GLN A 478 8.65 15.62 21.23
C GLN A 478 8.80 14.13 20.96
N GLU A 479 7.73 13.36 21.05
CA GLU A 479 7.70 11.94 20.78
C GLU A 479 8.01 11.63 19.30
N GLN A 480 7.53 12.49 18.39
CA GLN A 480 7.89 12.43 16.97
C GLN A 480 9.39 12.68 16.77
N SER A 481 9.96 13.65 17.48
CA SER A 481 11.40 13.93 17.47
C SER A 481 12.20 12.73 17.97
N ASP A 482 11.78 12.12 19.08
CA ASP A 482 12.42 10.92 19.64
C ASP A 482 12.39 9.75 18.65
N ALA A 483 11.30 9.57 17.91
CA ALA A 483 11.20 8.55 16.88
C ALA A 483 12.22 8.80 15.74
N VAL A 484 12.43 10.05 15.35
CA VAL A 484 13.45 10.43 14.36
C VAL A 484 14.85 10.09 14.86
N TYR A 485 15.20 10.47 16.09
CA TYR A 485 16.52 10.16 16.66
C TYR A 485 16.80 8.66 16.74
N LYS A 486 15.80 7.83 17.08
CA LYS A 486 15.94 6.36 17.06
C LYS A 486 16.28 5.83 15.66
N VAL A 487 15.68 6.40 14.61
CA VAL A 487 16.00 5.99 13.23
C VAL A 487 17.39 6.49 12.85
N LEU A 488 17.78 7.71 13.22
CA LEU A 488 19.15 8.22 12.98
C LEU A 488 20.21 7.34 13.64
N GLU A 489 19.97 6.83 14.84
CA GLU A 489 20.83 5.86 15.51
C GLU A 489 20.93 4.54 14.72
N GLN A 490 19.81 3.99 14.25
CA GLN A 490 19.78 2.75 13.47
C GLN A 490 20.57 2.83 12.15
N ILE A 491 20.65 4.02 11.54
CA ILE A 491 21.41 4.23 10.30
C ILE A 491 22.84 4.72 10.55
N GLY A 492 23.26 4.88 11.81
CA GLY A 492 24.61 5.29 12.19
C GLY A 492 24.88 6.80 12.02
N ALA A 493 23.84 7.62 12.02
CA ALA A 493 23.94 9.08 11.86
C ALA A 493 23.95 9.87 13.18
N GLN A 494 24.04 9.21 14.34
CA GLN A 494 23.97 9.83 15.68
C GLN A 494 25.08 10.85 15.97
N ASN A 495 26.24 10.71 15.29
CA ASN A 495 27.41 11.59 15.51
C ASN A 495 27.46 12.78 14.53
N LYS A 496 26.42 12.99 13.73
CA LYS A 496 26.36 14.12 12.80
C LYS A 496 25.97 15.40 13.50
N THR A 497 26.41 16.54 12.96
CA THR A 497 25.92 17.84 13.38
C THR A 497 24.45 17.96 12.98
N ILE A 498 23.58 18.19 13.96
CA ILE A 498 22.13 18.32 13.75
C ILE A 498 21.71 19.74 14.13
N LEU A 499 21.06 20.43 13.19
CA LEU A 499 20.39 21.69 13.43
C LEU A 499 18.89 21.44 13.55
N THR A 500 18.31 21.83 14.67
CA THR A 500 16.88 21.64 14.93
C THR A 500 16.06 22.80 14.35
N VAL A 501 15.12 22.48 13.47
CA VAL A 501 14.27 23.43 12.78
C VAL A 501 12.82 23.26 13.23
N TYR A 502 12.37 24.10 14.14
CA TYR A 502 11.00 24.12 14.64
C TYR A 502 10.09 24.83 13.64
N ASN A 503 9.35 24.06 12.85
CA ASN A 503 8.51 24.54 11.76
C ASN A 503 7.04 24.68 12.17
N LYS A 504 6.27 25.38 11.35
CA LYS A 504 4.83 25.65 11.49
C LYS A 504 4.47 26.53 12.69
N ILE A 505 5.35 27.46 13.07
CA ILE A 505 5.07 28.43 14.15
C ILE A 505 3.86 29.31 13.84
N ASP A 506 3.49 29.45 12.57
CA ASP A 506 2.29 30.19 12.12
C ASP A 506 0.98 29.57 12.62
N LYS A 507 0.99 28.30 13.04
CA LYS A 507 -0.15 27.62 13.65
C LYS A 507 -0.21 27.76 15.17
N LEU A 508 0.83 28.28 15.80
CA LEU A 508 0.85 28.53 17.23
C LEU A 508 0.12 29.85 17.56
N PRO A 509 -0.56 29.94 18.72
CA PRO A 509 -1.10 31.23 19.19
C PRO A 509 -0.03 32.28 19.29
N SER A 510 -0.33 33.50 18.92
CA SER A 510 0.62 34.64 18.83
C SER A 510 1.34 35.00 20.15
N GLU A 511 0.82 34.56 21.30
CA GLU A 511 1.42 34.80 22.62
C GLU A 511 2.19 33.56 23.16
N ASN A 512 2.54 32.61 22.30
CA ASN A 512 3.08 31.33 22.77
C ASN A 512 4.55 31.49 23.21
N ALA A 513 4.80 31.44 24.52
CA ALA A 513 6.13 31.39 25.13
C ALA A 513 6.95 30.14 24.67
N LEU A 514 6.31 29.15 24.05
CA LEU A 514 6.97 27.96 23.53
C LEU A 514 7.96 28.29 22.41
N ALA A 515 7.56 29.09 21.42
CA ALA A 515 8.45 29.45 20.31
C ALA A 515 9.68 30.21 20.82
N GLN A 516 9.51 31.14 21.79
CA GLN A 516 10.62 31.87 22.42
C GLN A 516 11.56 30.96 23.20
N ARG A 517 11.03 29.97 23.93
CA ARG A 517 11.84 28.97 24.66
C ARG A 517 12.60 28.04 23.72
N LEU A 518 11.98 27.62 22.62
CA LEU A 518 12.60 26.73 21.64
C LEU A 518 13.71 27.47 20.86
N ALA A 519 13.52 28.73 20.54
CA ALA A 519 14.55 29.54 19.87
C ALA A 519 15.81 29.81 20.73
N GLN A 520 15.74 29.62 22.06
CA GLN A 520 16.87 29.74 22.97
C GLN A 520 17.74 28.50 23.09
N GLN A 521 17.34 27.38 22.47
CA GLN A 521 18.12 26.16 22.49
C GLN A 521 19.31 26.29 21.52
N GLU A 522 20.44 25.71 21.89
CA GLU A 522 21.62 25.67 21.01
C GLU A 522 21.30 24.93 19.69
N ASN A 523 21.85 25.42 18.60
CA ASN A 523 21.65 24.84 17.26
C ASN A 523 20.16 24.65 16.88
N SER A 524 19.32 25.63 17.25
CA SER A 524 17.91 25.59 16.90
C SER A 524 17.39 26.89 16.32
N VAL A 525 16.35 26.80 15.50
CA VAL A 525 15.67 27.93 14.89
C VAL A 525 14.18 27.66 14.75
N CYS A 526 13.37 28.70 14.95
CA CYS A 526 11.92 28.66 14.77
C CYS A 526 11.53 29.28 13.43
N ILE A 527 10.80 28.52 12.59
CA ILE A 527 10.42 28.97 11.25
C ILE A 527 8.95 28.71 10.93
N SER A 528 8.47 29.40 9.91
CA SER A 528 7.30 28.97 9.14
C SER A 528 7.71 28.82 7.67
N ALA A 529 7.88 27.59 7.22
CA ALA A 529 8.18 27.31 5.81
C ALA A 529 7.06 27.77 4.86
N LYS A 530 5.83 27.98 5.36
CA LYS A 530 4.69 28.47 4.59
C LYS A 530 4.73 29.99 4.39
N SER A 531 5.09 30.74 5.41
CA SER A 531 5.10 32.21 5.38
C SER A 531 6.49 32.82 5.20
N GLY A 532 7.56 32.03 5.22
CA GLY A 532 8.94 32.50 5.07
C GLY A 532 9.56 33.11 6.34
N ILE A 533 8.88 33.04 7.48
CA ILE A 533 9.38 33.58 8.76
C ILE A 533 10.56 32.71 9.23
N GLY A 534 11.64 33.36 9.73
CA GLY A 534 12.80 32.69 10.32
C GLY A 534 13.78 32.07 9.31
N ILE A 535 13.60 32.34 8.01
CA ILE A 535 14.43 31.71 6.96
C ILE A 535 15.82 32.36 6.88
N GLU A 536 15.94 33.65 7.10
CA GLU A 536 17.23 34.36 7.11
C GLU A 536 18.11 33.84 8.25
N GLU A 537 17.52 33.69 9.44
CA GLU A 537 18.19 33.12 10.62
C GLU A 537 18.62 31.67 10.39
N LEU A 538 17.75 30.85 9.75
CA LEU A 538 18.07 29.49 9.38
C LEU A 538 19.28 29.44 8.44
N LEU A 539 19.31 30.26 7.38
CA LEU A 539 20.40 30.32 6.43
C LEU A 539 21.71 30.78 7.09
N ALA A 540 21.64 31.74 8.01
CA ALA A 540 22.80 32.18 8.78
C ALA A 540 23.37 31.05 9.65
N LEU A 541 22.52 30.31 10.38
CA LEU A 541 22.93 29.17 11.19
C LEU A 541 23.51 28.04 10.34
N ILE A 542 22.94 27.75 9.17
CA ILE A 542 23.50 26.77 8.21
C ILE A 542 24.91 27.19 7.79
N SER A 543 25.09 28.46 7.38
CA SER A 543 26.40 28.97 6.99
C SER A 543 27.41 28.87 8.13
N GLU A 544 27.01 29.21 9.37
CA GLU A 544 27.84 29.10 10.54
C GLU A 544 28.31 27.66 10.81
N ASN A 545 27.42 26.68 10.76
CA ASN A 545 27.73 25.29 11.01
C ASN A 545 28.56 24.64 9.89
N LEU A 546 28.48 25.15 8.67
CA LEU A 546 29.27 24.67 7.53
C LEU A 546 30.63 25.39 7.42
N LYS A 547 30.87 26.47 8.14
CA LYS A 547 32.08 27.31 8.09
C LYS A 547 33.37 26.64 8.59
N LEU A 548 33.36 25.38 8.92
CA LEU A 548 34.46 24.70 9.60
C LEU A 548 35.81 24.71 8.88
N LYS A 549 35.96 25.35 7.71
CA LYS A 549 37.24 25.44 6.98
C LYS A 549 37.43 26.73 6.15
N SER A 550 36.75 27.82 6.45
CA SER A 550 37.06 29.09 5.77
C SER A 550 38.09 29.90 6.55
N ILE A 551 39.13 30.32 5.87
CA ILE A 551 40.22 31.14 6.43
C ILE A 551 40.08 32.53 5.84
N GLU A 552 40.22 33.59 6.70
CA GLU A 552 40.39 34.96 6.23
C GLU A 552 41.86 35.17 5.93
N VAL A 553 42.15 35.52 4.69
CA VAL A 553 43.50 35.81 4.24
C VAL A 553 43.56 37.14 3.55
N THR A 554 44.72 37.82 3.74
CA THR A 554 45.02 39.05 3.05
C THR A 554 45.98 38.74 1.92
N LEU A 555 45.63 39.13 0.72
CA LEU A 555 46.39 38.83 -0.51
C LEU A 555 46.76 40.12 -1.22
N LEU A 556 47.98 40.15 -1.78
CA LEU A 556 48.39 41.16 -2.73
C LEU A 556 48.64 40.51 -4.09
N ILE A 557 47.74 40.73 -5.05
CA ILE A 557 47.84 40.11 -6.37
C ILE A 557 48.42 41.13 -7.37
N PRO A 558 49.56 40.84 -7.95
CA PRO A 558 50.19 41.70 -8.97
C PRO A 558 49.25 41.91 -10.16
N TYR A 559 49.28 43.07 -10.79
CA TYR A 559 48.44 43.36 -11.97
C TYR A 559 48.69 42.45 -13.16
N THR A 560 49.86 41.77 -13.21
CA THR A 560 50.19 40.75 -14.22
C THR A 560 49.36 39.49 -14.08
N GLU A 561 48.74 39.24 -12.89
CA GLU A 561 47.92 38.08 -12.59
C GLU A 561 46.49 38.46 -12.22
N SER A 562 45.95 39.51 -12.85
CA SER A 562 44.60 40.03 -12.59
C SER A 562 43.48 39.00 -12.78
N GLU A 563 43.69 37.95 -13.60
CA GLU A 563 42.77 36.82 -13.71
C GLU A 563 42.54 36.12 -12.36
N LYS A 564 43.59 36.05 -11.52
CA LYS A 564 43.46 35.45 -10.17
C LYS A 564 42.65 36.33 -9.24
N ALA A 565 42.77 37.66 -9.35
CA ALA A 565 41.91 38.58 -8.61
C ALA A 565 40.43 38.44 -9.02
N ALA A 566 40.17 38.29 -10.31
CA ALA A 566 38.80 38.02 -10.81
C ALA A 566 38.29 36.64 -10.34
N LYS A 567 39.16 35.60 -10.30
CA LYS A 567 38.80 34.29 -9.77
C LYS A 567 38.37 34.35 -8.30
N LEU A 568 39.02 35.18 -7.46
CA LEU A 568 38.64 35.34 -6.04
C LEU A 568 37.24 35.84 -5.83
N HIS A 569 36.71 36.70 -6.73
CA HIS A 569 35.31 37.14 -6.68
C HIS A 569 34.32 36.02 -6.96
N THR A 570 34.78 34.96 -7.65
CA THR A 570 33.94 33.81 -7.99
C THR A 570 34.00 32.70 -6.93
N ILE A 571 35.21 32.46 -6.36
CA ILE A 571 35.45 31.30 -5.45
C ILE A 571 35.42 31.69 -3.96
N GLY A 572 35.48 32.99 -3.62
CA GLY A 572 35.51 33.48 -2.23
C GLY A 572 34.66 34.71 -2.00
N THR A 573 34.51 35.09 -0.74
CA THR A 573 33.86 36.33 -0.33
C THR A 573 34.92 37.40 -0.15
N VAL A 574 34.93 38.39 -1.03
CA VAL A 574 35.83 39.56 -0.92
C VAL A 574 35.27 40.48 0.17
N LEU A 575 36.04 40.66 1.26
CA LEU A 575 35.68 41.49 2.39
C LEU A 575 36.14 42.96 2.16
N GLU A 576 37.33 43.13 1.56
CA GLU A 576 37.94 44.39 1.28
C GLU A 576 38.81 44.32 0.02
N GLN A 577 38.77 45.34 -0.81
CA GLN A 577 39.60 45.45 -2.02
C GLN A 577 40.10 46.86 -2.20
N GLU A 578 41.43 46.99 -2.35
CA GLU A 578 42.13 48.25 -2.62
C GLU A 578 43.12 48.07 -3.78
N TYR A 579 43.28 49.08 -4.59
CA TYR A 579 44.30 49.11 -5.65
C TYR A 579 45.55 49.84 -5.14
N LYS A 580 46.66 49.14 -4.99
CA LYS A 580 47.96 49.65 -4.55
C LYS A 580 48.96 49.71 -5.71
N GLU A 581 50.06 50.45 -5.55
CA GLU A 581 51.05 50.58 -6.61
C GLU A 581 51.59 49.24 -7.13
N ASN A 582 51.66 48.21 -6.27
CA ASN A 582 52.26 46.92 -6.57
C ASN A 582 51.24 45.82 -6.92
N GLY A 583 49.93 46.13 -6.99
CA GLY A 583 48.88 45.15 -7.29
C GLY A 583 47.55 45.41 -6.57
N THR A 584 46.62 44.52 -6.71
CA THR A 584 45.34 44.55 -6.03
C THR A 584 45.45 43.92 -4.64
N PHE A 585 45.28 44.70 -3.60
CA PHE A 585 45.13 44.24 -2.22
C PHE A 585 43.71 43.73 -2.02
N MET A 586 43.60 42.50 -1.51
CA MET A 586 42.30 41.87 -1.27
C MET A 586 42.28 41.15 0.07
N LYS A 587 41.32 41.46 0.92
CA LYS A 587 41.00 40.68 2.10
C LYS A 587 39.85 39.76 1.73
N VAL A 588 40.10 38.49 1.71
CA VAL A 588 39.10 37.48 1.22
C VAL A 588 38.97 36.37 2.23
N ARG A 589 37.73 35.84 2.29
CA ARG A 589 37.42 34.64 3.03
C ARG A 589 37.33 33.50 2.01
N LEU A 590 38.23 32.50 2.14
CA LEU A 590 38.35 31.37 1.24
C LEU A 590 38.24 30.06 2.02
N ALA A 591 37.81 28.98 1.36
CA ALA A 591 38.01 27.63 1.90
C ALA A 591 39.52 27.34 2.03
N SER A 592 39.92 26.70 3.13
CA SER A 592 41.35 26.43 3.41
C SER A 592 42.08 25.72 2.26
N GLU A 593 41.36 24.92 1.50
CA GLU A 593 41.89 24.13 0.38
C GLU A 593 42.07 24.95 -0.91
N GLN A 594 41.32 26.03 -1.06
CA GLN A 594 41.48 26.98 -2.18
C GLN A 594 42.67 27.93 -1.96
N LEU A 595 43.25 27.91 -0.77
CA LEU A 595 44.36 28.75 -0.41
C LEU A 595 45.65 28.33 -1.15
N GLU A 596 45.84 27.05 -1.49
CA GLU A 596 47.01 26.54 -2.18
C GLU A 596 47.32 27.30 -3.49
N ASP A 597 46.28 27.68 -4.25
CA ASP A 597 46.42 28.46 -5.50
C ASP A 597 46.88 29.91 -5.25
N PHE A 598 46.78 30.39 -4.02
CA PHE A 598 47.01 31.80 -3.64
C PHE A 598 48.06 32.00 -2.55
N GLU A 599 48.68 30.94 -2.03
CA GLU A 599 49.70 31.01 -0.97
C GLU A 599 50.82 31.99 -1.28
N LYS A 600 51.20 32.12 -2.55
CA LYS A 600 52.27 33.04 -3.01
C LYS A 600 51.93 34.51 -2.88
N PHE A 601 50.67 34.85 -2.69
CA PHE A 601 50.18 36.22 -2.63
C PHE A 601 49.77 36.65 -1.23
N ILE A 602 49.90 35.78 -0.22
CA ILE A 602 49.56 36.07 1.19
C ILE A 602 50.56 37.13 1.73
N ILE A 603 50.01 38.13 2.42
CA ILE A 603 50.79 39.18 3.08
C ILE A 603 50.71 38.97 4.60
#